data_9b3d1a3b8769acb1ca8be3c17542cce5
#
_entry.id   9b3d1a3b8769acb1ca8be3c17542cce5
#
_cell.length_a   1.000
_cell.length_b   1.000
_cell.length_c   1.000
_cell.angle_alpha   90.00
_cell.angle_beta   90.00
_cell.angle_gamma   90.00
#
_symmetry.space_group_name_H-M   'P 1'
#
loop_
_entity.id
_entity.type
_entity.pdbx_description
1 polymer ?
#
loop_
_entity_poly.entity_id
_entity_poly.type
_entity_poly.pdbx_seq_one_letter_code
_entity_poly.pdbx_strand_id
1 'polypeptide(L)'
;MKKFLFLLLACAAVAFAAETNVPVEQEAINVWIKAFSVLAAGLGLGVAALGGAIGMGNTAAATIAGTARNPGLGPKLMTTMFIALAMIEAQVIYALVIALIALYANPFIVLQ
;
A
#
# COMPACT_ATOMS: atom_id res chain seq x y z
N MET A 1 2.06 -5.18 20.22
CA MET A 1 1.50 -5.84 19.03
C MET A 1 -0.02 -6.06 19.15
N LYS A 2 -0.55 -6.65 20.23
CA LYS A 2 -2.01 -6.87 20.40
C LYS A 2 -2.85 -5.58 20.36
N LYS A 3 -2.36 -4.47 20.94
CA LYS A 3 -3.07 -3.16 20.96
C LYS A 3 -3.13 -2.51 19.56
N PHE A 4 -2.12 -2.72 18.74
CA PHE A 4 -2.07 -2.20 17.37
C PHE A 4 -3.04 -2.96 16.45
N LEU A 5 -3.10 -4.29 16.61
CA LEU A 5 -4.07 -5.14 15.91
C LEU A 5 -5.51 -4.78 16.30
N PHE A 6 -5.73 -4.49 17.59
CA PHE A 6 -7.06 -4.10 18.09
C PHE A 6 -7.48 -2.71 17.56
N LEU A 7 -6.55 -1.77 17.46
CA LEU A 7 -6.81 -0.44 16.88
C LEU A 7 -7.13 -0.54 15.39
N LEU A 8 -6.44 -1.40 14.66
CA LEU A 8 -6.65 -1.66 13.23
C LEU A 8 -8.00 -2.33 12.97
N LEU A 9 -8.39 -3.28 13.83
CA LEU A 9 -9.72 -3.92 13.82
C LEU A 9 -10.83 -2.94 14.22
N ALA A 10 -10.59 -2.06 15.18
CA ALA A 10 -11.56 -1.04 15.60
C ALA A 10 -11.78 0.02 14.50
N CYS A 11 -10.73 0.47 13.81
CA CYS A 11 -10.88 1.36 12.65
C CYS A 11 -11.64 0.70 11.49
N ALA A 12 -11.42 -0.58 11.23
CA ALA A 12 -12.18 -1.34 10.25
C ALA A 12 -13.66 -1.46 10.63
N ALA A 13 -13.99 -1.64 11.92
CA ALA A 13 -15.35 -1.74 12.41
C ALA A 13 -16.11 -0.40 12.33
N VAL A 14 -15.44 0.73 12.55
CA VAL A 14 -16.05 2.08 12.45
C VAL A 14 -16.36 2.44 10.99
N ALA A 15 -15.53 2.01 10.03
CA ALA A 15 -15.80 2.19 8.60
C ALA A 15 -17.03 1.39 8.12
N PHE A 16 -17.47 0.37 8.87
CA PHE A 16 -18.63 -0.47 8.56
C PHE A 16 -19.98 0.14 9.03
N ALA A 17 -19.98 1.17 9.86
CA ALA A 17 -21.17 1.67 10.56
C ALA A 17 -21.92 2.83 9.86
N ALA A 18 -21.59 3.16 8.61
CA ALA A 18 -22.33 4.18 7.85
C ALA A 18 -23.60 3.54 7.26
N GLU A 19 -24.73 3.68 7.97
CA GLU A 19 -26.06 3.25 7.51
C GLU A 19 -26.52 4.13 6.33
N THR A 20 -26.81 3.49 5.20
CA THR A 20 -27.55 4.09 4.08
C THR A 20 -28.88 3.33 3.92
N ASN A 21 -29.96 4.04 3.61
CA ASN A 21 -31.29 3.47 3.32
C ASN A 21 -31.31 2.78 1.93
N VAL A 22 -30.58 1.68 1.80
CA VAL A 22 -30.45 0.88 0.57
C VAL A 22 -31.30 -0.39 0.72
N PRO A 23 -31.95 -0.91 -0.34
CA PRO A 23 -32.65 -2.19 -0.31
C PRO A 23 -31.78 -3.30 0.26
N VAL A 24 -32.34 -4.18 1.07
CA VAL A 24 -31.59 -5.21 1.83
C VAL A 24 -30.66 -6.06 0.96
N GLU A 25 -31.06 -6.41 -0.26
CA GLU A 25 -30.22 -7.16 -1.20
C GLU A 25 -29.01 -6.32 -1.66
N GLN A 26 -29.23 -5.05 -1.99
CA GLN A 26 -28.17 -4.14 -2.42
C GLN A 26 -27.22 -3.81 -1.27
N GLU A 27 -27.75 -3.72 -0.05
CA GLU A 27 -26.95 -3.53 1.15
C GLU A 27 -26.00 -4.72 1.38
N ALA A 28 -26.51 -5.96 1.25
CA ALA A 28 -25.69 -7.15 1.38
C ALA A 28 -24.55 -7.19 0.33
N ILE A 29 -24.84 -6.87 -0.93
CA ILE A 29 -23.83 -6.78 -1.99
C ILE A 29 -22.79 -5.70 -1.66
N ASN A 30 -23.21 -4.53 -1.23
CA ASN A 30 -22.30 -3.44 -0.88
C ASN A 30 -21.41 -3.79 0.33
N VAL A 31 -21.90 -4.53 1.30
CA VAL A 31 -21.12 -5.03 2.44
C VAL A 31 -20.00 -5.97 1.95
N TRP A 32 -20.31 -6.89 1.06
CA TRP A 32 -19.30 -7.79 0.49
C TRP A 32 -18.27 -7.04 -0.33
N ILE A 33 -18.68 -6.10 -1.19
CA ILE A 33 -17.75 -5.26 -1.97
C ILE A 33 -16.84 -4.48 -1.05
N LYS A 34 -17.36 -3.86 0.01
CA LYS A 34 -16.56 -3.12 0.99
C LYS A 34 -15.56 -4.04 1.70
N ALA A 35 -16.01 -5.22 2.16
CA ALA A 35 -15.13 -6.17 2.84
C ALA A 35 -13.97 -6.63 1.96
N PHE A 36 -14.24 -7.00 0.71
CA PHE A 36 -13.20 -7.39 -0.23
C PHE A 36 -12.31 -6.22 -0.64
N SER A 37 -12.85 -5.00 -0.73
CA SER A 37 -12.04 -3.80 -1.01
C SER A 37 -11.05 -3.51 0.10
N VAL A 38 -11.45 -3.64 1.37
CA VAL A 38 -10.55 -3.47 2.52
C VAL A 38 -9.47 -4.54 2.51
N LEU A 39 -9.84 -5.80 2.25
CA LEU A 39 -8.90 -6.90 2.18
C LEU A 39 -7.90 -6.70 1.02
N ALA A 40 -8.40 -6.38 -0.17
CA ALA A 40 -7.59 -6.16 -1.36
C ALA A 40 -6.65 -4.95 -1.19
N ALA A 41 -7.14 -3.84 -0.62
CA ALA A 41 -6.33 -2.65 -0.35
C ALA A 41 -5.22 -2.95 0.66
N GLY A 42 -5.54 -3.64 1.76
CA GLY A 42 -4.56 -3.98 2.80
C GLY A 42 -3.50 -4.96 2.30
N LEU A 43 -3.91 -6.05 1.67
CA LEU A 43 -2.96 -7.04 1.14
C LEU A 43 -2.18 -6.48 -0.05
N GLY A 44 -2.83 -5.79 -0.98
CA GLY A 44 -2.18 -5.21 -2.16
C GLY A 44 -1.10 -4.19 -1.77
N LEU A 45 -1.43 -3.26 -0.88
CA LEU A 45 -0.47 -2.28 -0.39
C LEU A 45 0.63 -2.94 0.45
N GLY A 46 0.28 -3.93 1.29
CA GLY A 46 1.26 -4.66 2.08
C GLY A 46 2.29 -5.41 1.24
N VAL A 47 1.85 -6.09 0.18
CA VAL A 47 2.74 -6.79 -0.77
C VAL A 47 3.59 -5.79 -1.57
N ALA A 48 3.01 -4.67 -2.02
CA ALA A 48 3.74 -3.62 -2.72
C ALA A 48 4.83 -3.01 -1.84
N ALA A 49 4.52 -2.70 -0.57
CA ALA A 49 5.48 -2.17 0.40
C ALA A 49 6.58 -3.18 0.72
N LEU A 50 6.25 -4.46 0.87
CA LEU A 50 7.22 -5.53 1.08
C LEU A 50 8.21 -5.63 -0.09
N GLY A 51 7.69 -5.66 -1.33
CA GLY A 51 8.51 -5.67 -2.53
C GLY A 51 9.41 -4.44 -2.65
N GLY A 52 8.85 -3.27 -2.36
CA GLY A 52 9.59 -2.01 -2.30
C GLY A 52 10.74 -2.04 -1.29
N ALA A 53 10.47 -2.50 -0.07
CA ALA A 53 11.48 -2.59 1.00
C ALA A 53 12.64 -3.52 0.63
N ILE A 54 12.34 -4.68 0.02
CA ILE A 54 13.37 -5.62 -0.46
C ILE A 54 14.18 -4.97 -1.58
N GLY A 55 13.53 -4.30 -2.55
CA GLY A 55 14.20 -3.60 -3.64
C GLY A 55 15.12 -2.50 -3.16
N MET A 56 14.67 -1.69 -2.19
CA MET A 56 15.49 -0.64 -1.56
C MET A 56 16.71 -1.22 -0.85
N GLY A 57 16.52 -2.29 -0.07
CA GLY A 57 17.61 -2.97 0.63
C GLY A 57 18.68 -3.50 -0.32
N ASN A 58 18.28 -4.16 -1.40
CA ASN A 58 19.20 -4.68 -2.41
C ASN A 58 19.95 -3.57 -3.13
N THR A 59 19.26 -2.48 -3.49
CA THR A 59 19.86 -1.31 -4.15
C THR A 59 20.91 -0.65 -3.26
N ALA A 60 20.59 -0.46 -1.98
CA ALA A 60 21.52 0.11 -1.01
C ALA A 60 22.74 -0.80 -0.79
N ALA A 61 22.53 -2.11 -0.60
CA ALA A 61 23.60 -3.07 -0.41
C ALA A 61 24.56 -3.12 -1.61
N ALA A 62 24.02 -3.14 -2.84
CA ALA A 62 24.81 -3.13 -4.06
C ALA A 62 25.64 -1.84 -4.20
N THR A 63 25.06 -0.69 -3.84
CA THR A 63 25.75 0.61 -3.88
C THR A 63 26.91 0.66 -2.88
N ILE A 64 26.69 0.19 -1.65
CA ILE A 64 27.72 0.12 -0.61
C ILE A 64 28.86 -0.79 -1.06
N ALA A 65 28.54 -1.98 -1.56
CA ALA A 65 29.51 -2.94 -2.05
C ALA A 65 30.32 -2.39 -3.26
N GLY A 66 29.64 -1.69 -4.18
CA GLY A 66 30.28 -1.05 -5.32
C GLY A 66 31.24 0.07 -4.92
N THR A 67 30.83 0.90 -3.96
CA THR A 67 31.66 1.99 -3.43
C THR A 67 32.86 1.47 -2.67
N ALA A 68 32.71 0.39 -1.92
CA ALA A 68 33.82 -0.25 -1.21
C ALA A 68 34.89 -0.81 -2.17
N ARG A 69 34.47 -1.32 -3.32
CA ARG A 69 35.41 -1.83 -4.35
C ARG A 69 36.09 -0.72 -5.15
N ASN A 70 35.41 0.39 -5.40
CA ASN A 70 35.92 1.52 -6.15
C ASN A 70 35.41 2.83 -5.53
N PRO A 71 36.13 3.40 -4.56
CA PRO A 71 35.74 4.64 -3.89
C PRO A 71 35.60 5.84 -4.85
N GLY A 72 36.32 5.86 -5.96
CA GLY A 72 36.22 6.93 -6.96
C GLY A 72 34.89 7.01 -7.69
N LEU A 73 34.10 5.91 -7.71
CA LEU A 73 32.77 5.85 -8.28
C LEU A 73 31.66 6.15 -7.25
N GLY A 74 32.00 6.31 -5.98
CA GLY A 74 31.04 6.52 -4.89
C GLY A 74 29.96 7.56 -5.19
N PRO A 75 30.30 8.78 -5.57
CA PRO A 75 29.31 9.84 -5.86
C PRO A 75 28.33 9.46 -6.98
N LYS A 76 28.83 8.81 -8.04
CA LYS A 76 27.99 8.36 -9.15
C LYS A 76 27.06 7.24 -8.75
N LEU A 77 27.54 6.26 -7.99
CA LEU A 77 26.74 5.15 -7.48
C LEU A 77 25.66 5.63 -6.50
N MET A 78 25.97 6.57 -5.63
CA MET A 78 25.03 7.21 -4.72
C MET A 78 23.88 7.91 -5.47
N THR A 79 24.21 8.68 -6.49
CA THR A 79 23.19 9.36 -7.31
C THR A 79 22.28 8.36 -8.01
N THR A 80 22.84 7.31 -8.59
CA THR A 80 22.05 6.24 -9.24
C THR A 80 21.16 5.50 -8.22
N MET A 81 21.69 5.26 -7.03
CA MET A 81 20.93 4.66 -5.92
C MET A 81 19.73 5.51 -5.56
N PHE A 82 19.89 6.82 -5.34
CA PHE A 82 18.77 7.69 -4.98
C PHE A 82 17.69 7.74 -6.05
N ILE A 83 18.06 7.74 -7.34
CA ILE A 83 17.10 7.66 -8.44
C ILE A 83 16.34 6.33 -8.38
N ALA A 84 17.05 5.22 -8.18
CA ALA A 84 16.43 3.90 -8.08
C ALA A 84 15.48 3.79 -6.87
N LEU A 85 15.90 4.32 -5.71
CA LEU A 85 15.04 4.36 -4.51
C LEU A 85 13.77 5.18 -4.74
N ALA A 86 13.87 6.35 -5.38
CA ALA A 86 12.72 7.19 -5.70
C ALA A 86 11.73 6.49 -6.64
N MET A 87 12.23 5.73 -7.62
CA MET A 87 11.37 4.95 -8.53
C MET A 87 10.68 3.78 -7.82
N ILE A 88 11.36 3.11 -6.89
CA ILE A 88 10.79 2.04 -6.07
C ILE A 88 9.71 2.62 -5.15
N GLU A 89 9.96 3.76 -4.54
CA GLU A 89 9.00 4.45 -3.67
C GLU A 89 7.75 4.88 -4.44
N ALA A 90 7.91 5.39 -5.66
CA ALA A 90 6.79 5.78 -6.52
C ALA A 90 5.84 4.60 -6.82
N GLN A 91 6.33 3.38 -6.99
CA GLN A 91 5.50 2.19 -7.21
C GLN A 91 4.61 1.88 -5.99
N VAL A 92 5.12 2.05 -4.78
CA VAL A 92 4.34 1.85 -3.55
C VAL A 92 3.28 2.93 -3.40
N ILE A 93 3.59 4.18 -3.80
CA ILE A 93 2.63 5.28 -3.81
C ILE A 93 1.50 5.00 -4.81
N TYR A 94 1.77 4.46 -5.99
CA TYR A 94 0.72 4.05 -6.93
C TYR A 94 -0.19 2.98 -6.33
N ALA A 95 0.37 1.99 -5.65
CA ALA A 95 -0.42 0.97 -4.95
C ALA A 95 -1.30 1.60 -3.85
N LEU A 96 -0.77 2.58 -3.11
CA LEU A 96 -1.52 3.34 -2.11
C LEU A 96 -2.70 4.10 -2.74
N VAL A 97 -2.48 4.78 -3.86
CA VAL A 97 -3.55 5.51 -4.57
C VAL A 97 -4.68 4.57 -5.00
N ILE A 98 -4.34 3.41 -5.57
CA ILE A 98 -5.33 2.39 -5.95
C ILE A 98 -6.07 1.87 -4.72
N ALA A 99 -5.37 1.63 -3.61
CA ALA A 99 -5.97 1.22 -2.35
C ALA A 99 -6.97 2.27 -1.81
N LEU A 100 -6.61 3.55 -1.86
CA LEU A 100 -7.49 4.65 -1.46
C LEU A 100 -8.73 4.76 -2.36
N ILE A 101 -8.58 4.61 -3.68
CA ILE A 101 -9.70 4.60 -4.62
C ILE A 101 -10.64 3.42 -4.28
N ALA A 102 -10.11 2.24 -4.03
CA ALA A 102 -10.90 1.07 -3.69
C ALA A 102 -11.65 1.23 -2.36
N LEU A 103 -11.11 2.00 -1.42
CA LEU A 103 -11.72 2.20 -0.09
C LEU A 103 -12.74 3.34 -0.07
N TYR A 104 -12.43 4.48 -0.70
CA TYR A 104 -13.19 5.72 -0.56
C TYR A 104 -13.98 6.12 -1.80
N ALA A 105 -13.52 5.75 -2.98
CA ALA A 105 -14.14 6.09 -4.27
C ALA A 105 -14.44 4.84 -5.11
N ASN A 106 -14.85 3.75 -4.46
CA ASN A 106 -15.07 2.46 -5.12
C ASN A 106 -16.18 2.58 -6.17
N PRO A 107 -15.87 2.42 -7.47
CA PRO A 107 -16.85 2.60 -8.55
C PRO A 107 -17.88 1.46 -8.61
N PHE A 108 -17.69 0.38 -7.87
CA PHE A 108 -18.59 -0.78 -7.85
C PHE A 108 -19.65 -0.68 -6.74
N ILE A 109 -19.54 0.31 -5.83
CA ILE A 109 -20.57 0.58 -4.82
C ILE A 109 -21.62 1.46 -5.47
N VAL A 110 -22.81 0.92 -5.65
CA VAL A 110 -23.98 1.67 -6.15
C VAL A 110 -24.54 2.49 -4.98
N LEU A 111 -24.32 3.80 -5.05
CA LEU A 111 -24.98 4.78 -4.19
C LEU A 111 -26.28 5.16 -4.88
N GLN A 112 -27.41 4.68 -4.41
CA GLN A 112 -28.75 5.17 -4.76
C GLN A 112 -29.35 5.88 -3.58
#